data_7d888f7ae98f099df074fb22ab9951e1
#
_entry.id   7d888f7ae98f099df074fb22ab9951e1
#
_cell.length_a   1.000
_cell.length_b   1.000
_cell.length_c   1.000
_cell.angle_alpha   90.00
_cell.angle_beta   90.00
_cell.angle_gamma   90.00
#
_symmetry.space_group_name_H-M   'P 1'
#
loop_
_entity.id
_entity.type
_entity.pdbx_description
1 polymer ?
#
loop_
_entity_poly.entity_id
_entity_poly.type
_entity_poly.pdbx_seq_one_letter_code
_entity_poly.pdbx_strand_id
1 'polypeptide(L)'
;MKYSFMSFSCPELTFEEIIGVAGRFGYDGVELRLDAGHKHGVEVDVQKSLRTEIRSKIAREDIPVCCLATSCRFANPDDAAQNVHDALLRIDLAADIGVRRIRVFGGKFPQSVSREEAIGRVTDSLRALSDRARERQVVVCMETHDAWCNPEHVAEVMRRVDHSNIGVNWDIMHPVRTARVTVEDSFQKLEPWIEHVHFHDGIDQDGGLTLMPIGEGAIDHRTAVLLLKKAGYDGHLSGEWINWESWQKHLPRELATMRAYETKIQAR
;
A
#
# COMPACT_ATOMS: atom_id res chain seq x y z
N MET A 1 -0.44 11.98 11.87
CA MET A 1 -0.53 10.95 10.80
C MET A 1 -1.90 10.32 10.84
N LYS A 2 -2.32 9.69 9.76
CA LYS A 2 -3.60 9.00 9.63
C LYS A 2 -3.35 7.50 9.60
N TYR A 3 -4.22 6.73 10.23
CA TYR A 3 -4.12 5.27 10.26
C TYR A 3 -5.30 4.64 9.55
N SER A 4 -5.02 3.69 8.68
CA SER A 4 -6.00 2.88 7.95
C SER A 4 -5.70 1.40 8.11
N PHE A 5 -6.58 0.56 7.63
CA PHE A 5 -6.32 -0.87 7.50
C PHE A 5 -6.82 -1.39 6.15
N MET A 6 -6.16 -2.43 5.66
CA MET A 6 -6.52 -3.08 4.41
C MET A 6 -7.66 -4.10 4.63
N SER A 7 -8.56 -4.22 3.66
CA SER A 7 -9.69 -5.15 3.69
C SER A 7 -9.31 -6.63 3.79
N PHE A 8 -8.03 -6.99 3.72
CA PHE A 8 -7.53 -8.32 4.08
C PHE A 8 -7.86 -8.73 5.51
N SER A 9 -7.97 -7.76 6.43
CA SER A 9 -8.36 -8.04 7.82
C SER A 9 -9.77 -8.59 7.95
N CYS A 10 -10.67 -8.23 7.04
CA CYS A 10 -12.10 -8.55 7.10
C CYS A 10 -12.70 -8.77 5.70
N PRO A 11 -12.21 -9.75 4.92
CA PRO A 11 -12.61 -9.97 3.52
C PRO A 11 -14.09 -10.35 3.37
N GLU A 12 -14.72 -10.83 4.43
CA GLU A 12 -16.12 -11.22 4.52
C GLU A 12 -17.10 -10.05 4.74
N LEU A 13 -16.59 -8.83 4.96
CA LEU A 13 -17.44 -7.66 5.22
C LEU A 13 -17.76 -6.89 3.93
N THR A 14 -18.97 -6.35 3.88
CA THR A 14 -19.39 -5.40 2.85
C THR A 14 -18.65 -4.07 3.00
N PHE A 15 -18.74 -3.21 1.99
CA PHE A 15 -18.13 -1.87 2.05
C PHE A 15 -18.62 -1.07 3.27
N GLU A 16 -19.92 -1.05 3.51
CA GLU A 16 -20.53 -0.33 4.63
C GLU A 16 -20.09 -0.90 5.99
N GLU A 17 -19.98 -2.23 6.10
CA GLU A 17 -19.50 -2.87 7.32
C GLU A 17 -18.03 -2.53 7.59
N ILE A 18 -17.17 -2.47 6.56
CA ILE A 18 -15.75 -2.07 6.70
C ILE A 18 -15.64 -0.61 7.19
N ILE A 19 -16.39 0.31 6.60
CA ILE A 19 -16.45 1.71 7.06
C ILE A 19 -16.94 1.80 8.50
N GLY A 20 -17.98 1.05 8.86
CA GLY A 20 -18.49 0.98 10.22
C GLY A 20 -17.46 0.44 11.23
N VAL A 21 -16.65 -0.53 10.83
CA VAL A 21 -15.52 -1.06 11.65
C VAL A 21 -14.46 0.02 11.85
N ALA A 22 -14.08 0.73 10.78
CA ALA A 22 -13.09 1.81 10.85
C ALA A 22 -13.54 2.90 11.84
N GLY A 23 -14.77 3.39 11.72
CA GLY A 23 -15.32 4.39 12.62
C GLY A 23 -15.40 3.91 14.07
N ARG A 24 -15.84 2.65 14.30
CA ARG A 24 -15.92 2.06 15.64
C ARG A 24 -14.58 2.02 16.37
N PHE A 25 -13.52 1.67 15.67
CA PHE A 25 -12.19 1.53 16.27
C PHE A 25 -11.36 2.82 16.22
N GLY A 26 -11.83 3.86 15.49
CA GLY A 26 -11.16 5.16 15.39
C GLY A 26 -10.02 5.18 14.37
N TYR A 27 -10.11 4.37 13.31
CA TYR A 27 -9.27 4.50 12.13
C TYR A 27 -9.65 5.74 11.32
N ASP A 28 -8.66 6.33 10.65
CA ASP A 28 -8.82 7.54 9.84
C ASP A 28 -9.10 7.24 8.37
N GLY A 29 -9.16 5.96 7.98
CA GLY A 29 -9.42 5.51 6.63
C GLY A 29 -9.41 4.00 6.48
N VAL A 30 -9.70 3.53 5.27
CA VAL A 30 -9.61 2.12 4.87
C VAL A 30 -8.89 1.99 3.54
N GLU A 31 -8.26 0.86 3.29
CA GLU A 31 -7.70 0.47 2.01
C GLU A 31 -8.42 -0.77 1.48
N LEU A 32 -8.85 -0.72 0.22
CA LEU A 32 -9.59 -1.82 -0.37
C LEU A 32 -8.70 -2.66 -1.29
N ARG A 33 -8.67 -3.96 -1.04
CA ARG A 33 -7.94 -4.92 -1.87
C ARG A 33 -8.81 -5.33 -3.06
N LEU A 34 -8.40 -4.98 -4.26
CA LEU A 34 -9.01 -5.41 -5.52
C LEU A 34 -8.48 -6.80 -5.94
N ASP A 35 -9.15 -7.45 -6.85
CA ASP A 35 -8.70 -8.71 -7.46
C ASP A 35 -8.57 -9.89 -6.47
N ALA A 36 -9.26 -9.83 -5.34
CA ALA A 36 -9.18 -10.84 -4.29
C ALA A 36 -10.55 -11.45 -3.92
N GLY A 37 -11.62 -11.03 -4.58
CA GLY A 37 -12.97 -11.53 -4.33
C GLY A 37 -13.54 -11.15 -2.96
N HIS A 38 -13.07 -10.05 -2.38
CA HIS A 38 -13.59 -9.55 -1.11
C HIS A 38 -15.04 -9.07 -1.23
N LYS A 39 -15.83 -9.25 -0.19
CA LYS A 39 -17.28 -8.96 -0.19
C LYS A 39 -17.63 -7.47 -0.31
N HIS A 40 -16.66 -6.55 -0.15
CA HIS A 40 -16.90 -5.11 -0.34
C HIS A 40 -17.38 -4.76 -1.76
N GLY A 41 -17.13 -5.61 -2.77
CA GLY A 41 -17.69 -5.49 -4.10
C GLY A 41 -17.17 -4.32 -4.96
N VAL A 42 -16.11 -3.63 -4.51
CA VAL A 42 -15.44 -2.60 -5.32
C VAL A 42 -14.42 -3.28 -6.21
N GLU A 43 -14.76 -3.44 -7.50
CA GLU A 43 -13.92 -4.10 -8.51
C GLU A 43 -13.98 -3.36 -9.86
N VAL A 44 -13.10 -3.70 -10.79
CA VAL A 44 -12.98 -3.00 -12.09
C VAL A 44 -14.23 -3.16 -12.96
N ASP A 45 -14.90 -4.30 -12.89
CA ASP A 45 -16.09 -4.64 -13.67
C ASP A 45 -17.38 -3.96 -13.16
N VAL A 46 -17.30 -3.25 -12.04
CA VAL A 46 -18.43 -2.50 -11.47
C VAL A 46 -18.91 -1.45 -12.46
N GLN A 47 -20.22 -1.49 -12.73
CA GLN A 47 -20.89 -0.57 -13.67
C GLN A 47 -20.73 0.90 -13.25
N LYS A 48 -20.68 1.79 -14.24
CA LYS A 48 -20.45 3.23 -14.03
C LYS A 48 -21.46 3.88 -13.06
N SER A 49 -22.72 3.46 -13.09
CA SER A 49 -23.76 3.92 -12.16
C SER A 49 -23.42 3.58 -10.71
N LEU A 50 -22.93 2.35 -10.47
CA LEU A 50 -22.55 1.91 -9.15
C LEU A 50 -21.26 2.60 -8.66
N ARG A 51 -20.30 2.92 -9.57
CA ARG A 51 -19.14 3.75 -9.20
C ARG A 51 -19.56 5.12 -8.66
N THR A 52 -20.58 5.75 -9.27
CA THR A 52 -21.13 7.01 -8.78
C THR A 52 -21.79 6.87 -7.41
N GLU A 53 -22.47 5.76 -7.16
CA GLU A 53 -23.04 5.44 -5.87
C GLU A 53 -21.96 5.23 -4.79
N ILE A 54 -20.93 4.44 -5.09
CA ILE A 54 -19.76 4.21 -4.22
C ILE A 54 -19.09 5.55 -3.90
N ARG A 55 -18.83 6.39 -4.91
CA ARG A 55 -18.28 7.74 -4.70
C ARG A 55 -19.12 8.57 -3.74
N SER A 56 -20.45 8.53 -3.92
CA SER A 56 -21.36 9.27 -3.06
C SER A 56 -21.38 8.73 -1.63
N LYS A 57 -21.20 7.44 -1.43
CA LYS A 57 -21.03 6.81 -0.12
C LYS A 57 -19.72 7.25 0.54
N ILE A 58 -18.59 7.13 -0.17
CA ILE A 58 -17.27 7.60 0.31
C ILE A 58 -17.33 9.08 0.74
N ALA A 59 -17.97 9.93 -0.07
CA ALA A 59 -18.05 11.37 0.22
C ALA A 59 -18.95 11.75 1.40
N ARG A 60 -19.86 10.86 1.82
CA ARG A 60 -20.75 11.10 2.99
C ARG A 60 -20.15 10.62 4.31
N GLU A 61 -19.21 9.71 4.24
CA GLU A 61 -18.55 9.17 5.43
C GLU A 61 -17.29 9.99 5.75
N ASP A 62 -17.00 10.21 7.01
CA ASP A 62 -15.74 10.83 7.45
C ASP A 62 -14.54 9.88 7.33
N ILE A 63 -14.77 8.66 6.85
CA ILE A 63 -13.78 7.60 6.69
C ILE A 63 -13.49 7.43 5.18
N PRO A 64 -12.39 8.01 4.65
CA PRO A 64 -12.05 7.87 3.25
C PRO A 64 -11.52 6.48 2.91
N VAL A 65 -11.70 6.07 1.65
CA VAL A 65 -10.87 5.03 1.04
C VAL A 65 -9.55 5.67 0.62
N CYS A 66 -8.47 5.36 1.31
CA CYS A 66 -7.18 6.02 1.13
C CYS A 66 -6.37 5.46 -0.05
N CYS A 67 -6.57 4.19 -0.39
CA CYS A 67 -5.87 3.50 -1.47
C CYS A 67 -6.69 2.31 -1.99
N LEU A 68 -6.52 1.96 -3.27
CA LEU A 68 -6.95 0.68 -3.85
C LEU A 68 -5.71 -0.19 -4.09
N ALA A 69 -5.61 -1.29 -3.39
CA ALA A 69 -4.51 -2.25 -3.54
C ALA A 69 -4.80 -3.23 -4.66
N THR A 70 -4.01 -3.21 -5.73
CA THR A 70 -4.21 -4.01 -6.94
C THR A 70 -3.31 -5.25 -7.00
N SER A 71 -3.55 -6.15 -7.98
CA SER A 71 -2.65 -7.27 -8.30
C SER A 71 -1.67 -6.96 -9.43
N CYS A 72 -1.66 -5.74 -9.97
CA CYS A 72 -0.81 -5.36 -11.11
C CYS A 72 0.68 -5.44 -10.76
N ARG A 73 1.47 -6.05 -11.66
CA ARG A 73 2.91 -6.27 -11.50
C ARG A 73 3.62 -6.16 -12.85
N PHE A 74 4.86 -5.65 -12.90
CA PHE A 74 5.44 -5.17 -14.16
C PHE A 74 6.79 -5.80 -14.53
N ALA A 75 7.44 -6.56 -13.64
CA ALA A 75 8.81 -7.04 -13.90
C ALA A 75 8.86 -8.25 -14.83
N ASN A 76 7.83 -9.07 -14.91
CA ASN A 76 7.79 -10.25 -15.75
C ASN A 76 7.47 -9.87 -17.21
N PRO A 77 8.33 -10.20 -18.19
CA PRO A 77 8.09 -9.88 -19.61
C PRO A 77 6.81 -10.48 -20.18
N ASP A 78 6.38 -11.64 -19.67
CA ASP A 78 5.27 -12.39 -20.23
C ASP A 78 3.90 -11.74 -19.96
N ASP A 79 3.78 -10.96 -18.89
CA ASP A 79 2.50 -10.38 -18.45
C ASP A 79 2.53 -8.85 -18.22
N ALA A 80 3.70 -8.20 -18.33
CA ALA A 80 3.85 -6.77 -18.05
C ALA A 80 2.89 -5.89 -18.87
N ALA A 81 2.75 -6.14 -20.17
CA ALA A 81 1.88 -5.35 -21.03
C ALA A 81 0.40 -5.48 -20.62
N GLN A 82 -0.06 -6.68 -20.27
CA GLN A 82 -1.42 -6.90 -19.77
C GLN A 82 -1.61 -6.18 -18.42
N ASN A 83 -0.64 -6.26 -17.52
CA ASN A 83 -0.71 -5.57 -16.23
C ASN A 83 -0.71 -4.03 -16.37
N VAL A 84 -0.06 -3.46 -17.37
CA VAL A 84 -0.17 -2.03 -17.70
C VAL A 84 -1.61 -1.69 -18.12
N HIS A 85 -2.20 -2.47 -19.03
CA HIS A 85 -3.62 -2.29 -19.42
C HIS A 85 -4.55 -2.38 -18.21
N ASP A 86 -4.35 -3.39 -17.37
CA ASP A 86 -5.14 -3.61 -16.16
C ASP A 86 -4.99 -2.46 -15.15
N ALA A 87 -3.79 -1.92 -14.99
CA ALA A 87 -3.54 -0.78 -14.10
C ALA A 87 -4.23 0.50 -14.60
N LEU A 88 -4.30 0.75 -15.92
CA LEU A 88 -5.06 1.86 -16.48
C LEU A 88 -6.54 1.80 -16.10
N LEU A 89 -7.16 0.62 -16.15
CA LEU A 89 -8.54 0.43 -15.73
C LEU A 89 -8.74 0.70 -14.23
N ARG A 90 -7.74 0.37 -13.40
CA ARG A 90 -7.77 0.59 -11.94
C ARG A 90 -7.54 2.06 -11.58
N ILE A 91 -6.73 2.78 -12.35
CA ILE A 91 -6.63 4.25 -12.28
C ILE A 91 -8.00 4.88 -12.53
N ASP A 92 -8.70 4.42 -13.57
CA ASP A 92 -10.04 4.94 -13.89
C ASP A 92 -11.05 4.62 -12.80
N LEU A 93 -11.07 3.40 -12.28
CA LEU A 93 -11.93 3.03 -11.16
C LEU A 93 -11.65 3.94 -9.94
N ALA A 94 -10.37 4.08 -9.56
CA ALA A 94 -9.98 4.91 -8.41
C ALA A 94 -10.52 6.34 -8.55
N ALA A 95 -10.26 6.97 -9.69
CA ALA A 95 -10.73 8.33 -9.96
C ALA A 95 -12.28 8.44 -9.98
N ASP A 96 -12.97 7.47 -10.59
CA ASP A 96 -14.44 7.47 -10.68
C ASP A 96 -15.08 7.40 -9.29
N ILE A 97 -14.50 6.65 -8.36
CA ILE A 97 -15.01 6.53 -6.98
C ILE A 97 -14.39 7.55 -6.00
N GLY A 98 -13.46 8.41 -6.47
CA GLY A 98 -12.87 9.48 -5.67
C GLY A 98 -11.66 9.07 -4.82
N VAL A 99 -11.05 7.93 -5.12
CA VAL A 99 -9.80 7.46 -4.48
C VAL A 99 -8.60 8.01 -5.24
N ARG A 100 -7.59 8.50 -4.52
CA ARG A 100 -6.44 9.19 -5.12
C ARG A 100 -5.18 8.35 -5.24
N ARG A 101 -5.17 7.12 -4.75
CA ARG A 101 -4.01 6.23 -4.78
C ARG A 101 -4.40 4.83 -5.20
N ILE A 102 -3.53 4.22 -6.00
CA ILE A 102 -3.54 2.79 -6.23
C ILE A 102 -2.18 2.21 -5.86
N ARG A 103 -2.14 1.03 -5.25
CA ARG A 103 -0.91 0.29 -5.02
C ARG A 103 -0.72 -0.76 -6.09
N VAL A 104 0.50 -0.83 -6.63
CA VAL A 104 0.95 -1.81 -7.61
C VAL A 104 2.24 -2.48 -7.15
N PHE A 105 2.60 -3.61 -7.75
CA PHE A 105 3.86 -4.31 -7.47
C PHE A 105 4.86 -4.14 -8.61
N GLY A 106 6.15 -4.15 -8.29
CA GLY A 106 7.16 -4.51 -9.28
C GLY A 106 7.03 -5.97 -9.70
N GLY A 107 6.80 -6.86 -8.72
CA GLY A 107 6.55 -8.27 -8.93
C GLY A 107 7.83 -9.10 -9.11
N LYS A 108 7.65 -10.41 -9.25
CA LYS A 108 8.74 -11.36 -9.53
C LYS A 108 9.06 -11.38 -11.03
N PHE A 109 10.25 -11.81 -11.36
CA PHE A 109 10.68 -12.01 -12.75
C PHE A 109 11.53 -13.29 -12.89
N PRO A 110 11.59 -13.91 -14.09
CA PRO A 110 12.35 -15.13 -14.32
C PRO A 110 13.86 -14.95 -14.10
N GLN A 111 14.57 -16.01 -13.76
CA GLN A 111 16.04 -15.99 -13.60
C GLN A 111 16.78 -15.59 -14.88
N SER A 112 16.16 -15.78 -16.05
CA SER A 112 16.69 -15.35 -17.35
C SER A 112 16.70 -13.84 -17.56
N VAL A 113 16.00 -13.08 -16.72
CA VAL A 113 15.91 -11.62 -16.76
C VAL A 113 16.88 -11.04 -15.73
N SER A 114 17.79 -10.20 -16.15
CA SER A 114 18.69 -9.49 -15.24
C SER A 114 17.94 -8.43 -14.40
N ARG A 115 18.55 -8.04 -13.28
CA ARG A 115 18.01 -6.95 -12.44
C ARG A 115 17.84 -5.64 -13.22
N GLU A 116 18.82 -5.32 -14.08
CA GLU A 116 18.80 -4.10 -14.89
C GLU A 116 17.65 -4.12 -15.91
N GLU A 117 17.43 -5.24 -16.58
CA GLU A 117 16.30 -5.41 -17.49
C GLU A 117 14.95 -5.32 -16.75
N ALA A 118 14.86 -5.90 -15.54
CA ALA A 118 13.66 -5.79 -14.71
C ALA A 118 13.40 -4.34 -14.28
N ILE A 119 14.44 -3.59 -13.87
CA ILE A 119 14.34 -2.15 -13.55
C ILE A 119 13.86 -1.37 -14.78
N GLY A 120 14.45 -1.60 -15.95
CA GLY A 120 14.02 -0.97 -17.20
C GLY A 120 12.54 -1.21 -17.50
N ARG A 121 12.11 -2.47 -17.43
CA ARG A 121 10.71 -2.86 -17.70
C ARG A 121 9.71 -2.24 -16.73
N VAL A 122 10.00 -2.27 -15.42
CA VAL A 122 9.13 -1.63 -14.42
C VAL A 122 9.08 -0.11 -14.64
N THR A 123 10.21 0.51 -14.97
CA THR A 123 10.29 1.93 -15.33
C THR A 123 9.38 2.26 -16.52
N ASP A 124 9.51 1.51 -17.60
CA ASP A 124 8.71 1.74 -18.82
C ASP A 124 7.22 1.50 -18.59
N SER A 125 6.88 0.48 -17.81
CA SER A 125 5.49 0.20 -17.42
C SER A 125 4.89 1.35 -16.60
N LEU A 126 5.59 1.86 -15.59
CA LEU A 126 5.13 2.98 -14.78
C LEU A 126 5.04 4.28 -15.59
N ARG A 127 5.99 4.53 -16.52
CA ARG A 127 5.91 5.66 -17.46
C ARG A 127 4.65 5.59 -18.34
N ALA A 128 4.30 4.40 -18.81
CA ALA A 128 3.10 4.20 -19.62
C ALA A 128 1.79 4.53 -18.85
N LEU A 129 1.83 4.51 -17.52
CA LEU A 129 0.70 4.90 -16.65
C LEU A 129 0.66 6.39 -16.33
N SER A 130 1.79 7.10 -16.47
CA SER A 130 1.99 8.43 -15.90
C SER A 130 1.02 9.49 -16.41
N ASP A 131 0.77 9.54 -17.73
CA ASP A 131 -0.16 10.51 -18.31
C ASP A 131 -1.59 10.27 -17.85
N ARG A 132 -2.03 9.00 -17.81
CA ARG A 132 -3.36 8.65 -17.31
C ARG A 132 -3.51 8.93 -15.84
N ALA A 133 -2.50 8.62 -15.03
CA ALA A 133 -2.48 8.93 -13.61
C ALA A 133 -2.61 10.44 -13.36
N ARG A 134 -1.89 11.26 -14.11
CA ARG A 134 -1.98 12.73 -14.05
C ARG A 134 -3.37 13.23 -14.47
N GLU A 135 -3.87 12.78 -15.61
CA GLU A 135 -5.21 13.16 -16.14
C GLU A 135 -6.31 12.85 -15.11
N ARG A 136 -6.21 11.70 -14.45
CA ARG A 136 -7.20 11.22 -13.48
C ARG A 136 -6.94 11.68 -12.05
N GLN A 137 -5.84 12.41 -11.80
CA GLN A 137 -5.41 12.85 -10.46
C GLN A 137 -5.25 11.71 -9.46
N VAL A 138 -4.69 10.59 -9.92
CA VAL A 138 -4.38 9.39 -9.13
C VAL A 138 -2.87 9.25 -9.05
N VAL A 139 -2.35 8.82 -7.90
CA VAL A 139 -0.95 8.44 -7.71
C VAL A 139 -0.84 6.92 -7.76
N VAL A 140 0.07 6.41 -8.59
CA VAL A 140 0.41 4.99 -8.66
C VAL A 140 1.59 4.73 -7.74
N CYS A 141 1.36 3.96 -6.68
CA CYS A 141 2.35 3.70 -5.64
C CYS A 141 2.94 2.29 -5.82
N MET A 142 4.22 2.20 -6.21
CA MET A 142 4.94 0.94 -6.30
C MET A 142 5.35 0.46 -4.90
N GLU A 143 4.97 -0.75 -4.53
CA GLU A 143 5.28 -1.29 -3.21
C GLU A 143 6.68 -1.89 -3.11
N THR A 144 7.33 -1.71 -1.96
CA THR A 144 8.56 -2.42 -1.56
C THR A 144 8.26 -3.87 -1.18
N HIS A 145 7.97 -4.71 -2.17
CA HIS A 145 7.49 -6.09 -2.02
C HIS A 145 8.19 -7.07 -2.98
N ASP A 146 8.03 -8.36 -2.85
CA ASP A 146 8.57 -9.42 -3.72
C ASP A 146 10.08 -9.27 -4.02
N ALA A 147 10.44 -9.16 -5.30
CA ALA A 147 11.81 -8.94 -5.74
C ALA A 147 12.29 -7.48 -5.55
N TRP A 148 11.45 -6.59 -5.00
CA TRP A 148 11.68 -5.15 -4.86
C TRP A 148 11.81 -4.69 -3.40
N CYS A 149 12.11 -5.60 -2.49
CA CYS A 149 12.36 -5.27 -1.08
C CYS A 149 13.65 -4.46 -0.86
N ASN A 150 14.62 -4.52 -1.79
CA ASN A 150 15.80 -3.65 -1.72
C ASN A 150 15.40 -2.21 -2.13
N PRO A 151 15.48 -1.23 -1.20
CA PRO A 151 15.04 0.13 -1.45
C PRO A 151 15.84 0.84 -2.55
N GLU A 152 17.11 0.48 -2.79
CA GLU A 152 17.91 1.05 -3.88
C GLU A 152 17.34 0.72 -5.25
N HIS A 153 16.82 -0.50 -5.45
CA HIS A 153 16.20 -0.87 -6.72
C HIS A 153 14.91 -0.06 -6.99
N VAL A 154 14.11 0.17 -5.95
CA VAL A 154 12.88 0.98 -6.05
C VAL A 154 13.24 2.45 -6.29
N ALA A 155 14.21 2.99 -5.56
CA ALA A 155 14.70 4.35 -5.76
C ALA A 155 15.25 4.57 -7.18
N GLU A 156 15.95 3.57 -7.75
CA GLU A 156 16.42 3.64 -9.15
C GLU A 156 15.25 3.69 -10.14
N VAL A 157 14.21 2.89 -9.93
CA VAL A 157 12.98 2.97 -10.74
C VAL A 157 12.36 4.37 -10.63
N MET A 158 12.21 4.90 -9.42
CA MET A 158 11.59 6.23 -9.21
C MET A 158 12.42 7.35 -9.87
N ARG A 159 13.76 7.32 -9.75
CA ARG A 159 14.64 8.29 -10.42
C ARG A 159 14.49 8.25 -11.95
N ARG A 160 14.36 7.04 -12.53
CA ARG A 160 14.17 6.88 -13.98
C ARG A 160 12.78 7.29 -14.43
N VAL A 161 11.73 7.00 -13.67
CA VAL A 161 10.36 7.39 -14.03
C VAL A 161 10.20 8.91 -13.98
N ASP A 162 10.67 9.55 -12.90
CA ASP A 162 10.68 11.00 -12.67
C ASP A 162 9.33 11.66 -12.97
N HIS A 163 8.27 11.23 -12.27
CA HIS A 163 6.92 11.75 -12.50
C HIS A 163 6.12 11.89 -11.20
N SER A 164 5.48 13.04 -10.98
CA SER A 164 4.78 13.40 -9.74
C SER A 164 3.57 12.52 -9.38
N ASN A 165 3.00 11.80 -10.33
CA ASN A 165 1.89 10.87 -10.08
C ASN A 165 2.35 9.41 -9.96
N ILE A 166 3.65 9.18 -9.86
CA ILE A 166 4.25 7.86 -9.58
C ILE A 166 5.05 7.99 -8.29
N GLY A 167 4.78 7.15 -7.33
CA GLY A 167 5.43 7.16 -6.04
C GLY A 167 5.63 5.77 -5.47
N VAL A 168 5.93 5.72 -4.20
CA VAL A 168 6.23 4.49 -3.46
C VAL A 168 5.15 4.23 -2.42
N ASN A 169 4.69 2.99 -2.36
CA ASN A 169 4.10 2.43 -1.16
C ASN A 169 5.23 1.79 -0.34
N TRP A 170 5.66 2.48 0.70
CA TRP A 170 6.69 1.95 1.58
C TRP A 170 6.08 0.93 2.54
N ASP A 171 6.22 -0.35 2.24
CA ASP A 171 6.03 -1.37 3.26
C ASP A 171 7.25 -1.37 4.17
N ILE A 172 7.02 -1.16 5.48
CA ILE A 172 8.09 -1.01 6.47
C ILE A 172 8.80 -2.34 6.72
N MET A 173 8.07 -3.45 6.70
CA MET A 173 8.58 -4.76 7.08
C MET A 173 9.43 -5.42 5.98
N HIS A 174 9.00 -5.39 4.74
CA HIS A 174 9.63 -6.18 3.68
C HIS A 174 11.09 -5.83 3.41
N PRO A 175 11.51 -4.56 3.35
CA PRO A 175 12.93 -4.20 3.24
C PRO A 175 13.77 -4.74 4.40
N VAL A 176 13.30 -4.60 5.63
CA VAL A 176 13.99 -5.07 6.83
C VAL A 176 14.12 -6.59 6.81
N ARG A 177 13.01 -7.28 6.60
CA ARG A 177 12.93 -8.72 6.65
C ARG A 177 13.72 -9.39 5.51
N THR A 178 13.55 -8.92 4.27
CA THR A 178 14.04 -9.60 3.06
C THR A 178 15.38 -9.05 2.58
N ALA A 179 15.52 -7.71 2.52
CA ALA A 179 16.76 -7.09 2.07
C ALA A 179 17.77 -6.85 3.21
N ARG A 180 17.38 -7.11 4.48
CA ARG A 180 18.22 -6.95 5.67
C ARG A 180 18.77 -5.54 5.84
N VAL A 181 18.03 -4.54 5.43
CA VAL A 181 18.34 -3.12 5.66
C VAL A 181 17.63 -2.61 6.91
N THR A 182 18.11 -1.53 7.51
CA THR A 182 17.40 -0.90 8.63
C THR A 182 16.18 -0.12 8.15
N VAL A 183 15.28 0.20 9.09
CA VAL A 183 14.14 1.08 8.82
C VAL A 183 14.62 2.45 8.35
N GLU A 184 15.67 2.98 8.99
CA GLU A 184 16.29 4.26 8.64
C GLU A 184 16.86 4.26 7.22
N ASP A 185 17.65 3.23 6.87
CA ASP A 185 18.26 3.12 5.54
C ASP A 185 17.19 3.03 4.45
N SER A 186 16.15 2.23 4.70
CA SER A 186 15.03 2.09 3.78
C SER A 186 14.29 3.42 3.59
N PHE A 187 13.98 4.10 4.70
CA PHE A 187 13.32 5.40 4.67
C PHE A 187 14.15 6.45 3.93
N GLN A 188 15.43 6.63 4.29
CA GLN A 188 16.32 7.63 3.67
C GLN A 188 16.44 7.48 2.15
N LYS A 189 16.40 6.24 1.67
CA LYS A 189 16.44 5.95 0.23
C LYS A 189 15.16 6.30 -0.50
N LEU A 190 14.00 6.19 0.16
CA LEU A 190 12.68 6.25 -0.48
C LEU A 190 11.89 7.52 -0.14
N GLU A 191 12.30 8.27 0.89
CA GLU A 191 11.58 9.43 1.43
C GLU A 191 11.00 10.38 0.36
N PRO A 192 11.75 10.77 -0.70
CA PRO A 192 11.24 11.73 -1.68
C PRO A 192 10.01 11.25 -2.47
N TRP A 193 9.74 9.94 -2.47
CA TRP A 193 8.68 9.32 -3.27
C TRP A 193 7.62 8.62 -2.43
N ILE A 194 7.71 8.62 -1.08
CA ILE A 194 6.73 7.94 -0.22
C ILE A 194 5.38 8.65 -0.29
N GLU A 195 4.41 7.99 -0.92
CA GLU A 195 3.03 8.46 -1.08
C GLU A 195 2.03 7.63 -0.26
N HIS A 196 2.39 6.41 0.10
CA HIS A 196 1.60 5.50 0.91
C HIS A 196 2.51 4.62 1.76
N VAL A 197 2.01 4.11 2.87
CA VAL A 197 2.79 3.28 3.80
C VAL A 197 1.99 2.07 4.22
N HIS A 198 2.61 0.88 4.15
CA HIS A 198 2.07 -0.32 4.80
C HIS A 198 2.84 -0.63 6.08
N PHE A 199 2.11 -1.09 7.10
CA PHE A 199 2.71 -1.53 8.35
C PHE A 199 2.09 -2.85 8.84
N HIS A 200 2.91 -3.73 9.26
CA HIS A 200 2.61 -4.99 9.96
C HIS A 200 3.91 -5.49 10.61
N ASP A 201 3.80 -6.35 11.59
CA ASP A 201 4.97 -6.89 12.29
C ASP A 201 5.02 -8.40 12.18
N GLY A 202 6.20 -8.95 12.31
CA GLY A 202 6.38 -10.39 12.24
C GLY A 202 7.82 -10.82 12.44
N ILE A 203 7.99 -12.12 12.48
CA ILE A 203 9.30 -12.79 12.57
C ILE A 203 9.42 -13.85 11.49
N ASP A 204 10.64 -14.15 11.06
CA ASP A 204 10.92 -15.32 10.23
C ASP A 204 10.96 -16.56 11.12
N GLN A 205 10.03 -17.49 10.90
CA GLN A 205 9.96 -18.76 11.62
C GLN A 205 9.63 -19.88 10.62
N ASP A 206 10.33 -21.00 10.76
CA ASP A 206 10.10 -22.22 9.95
C ASP A 206 10.12 -21.96 8.41
N GLY A 207 10.96 -21.02 7.97
CA GLY A 207 11.12 -20.65 6.56
C GLY A 207 10.04 -19.74 5.99
N GLY A 208 9.14 -19.21 6.82
CA GLY A 208 8.06 -18.31 6.45
C GLY A 208 7.89 -17.12 7.38
N LEU A 209 7.02 -16.19 7.00
CA LEU A 209 6.59 -15.09 7.85
C LEU A 209 5.54 -15.58 8.84
N THR A 210 5.77 -15.35 10.12
CA THR A 210 4.76 -15.42 11.18
C THR A 210 4.42 -14.00 11.61
N LEU A 211 3.17 -13.57 11.40
CA LEU A 211 2.70 -12.26 11.85
C LEU A 211 2.68 -12.20 13.39
N MET A 212 3.08 -11.05 13.91
CA MET A 212 3.13 -10.75 15.33
C MET A 212 2.41 -9.42 15.62
N PRO A 213 1.91 -9.20 16.84
CA PRO A 213 1.45 -7.88 17.25
C PRO A 213 2.55 -6.83 17.08
N ILE A 214 2.16 -5.61 16.70
CA ILE A 214 3.11 -4.50 16.53
C ILE A 214 3.94 -4.28 17.78
N GLY A 215 5.26 -4.38 17.63
CA GLY A 215 6.24 -4.25 18.71
C GLY A 215 6.60 -5.55 19.41
N GLU A 216 6.02 -6.68 19.02
CA GLU A 216 6.39 -8.03 19.48
C GLU A 216 7.17 -8.81 18.39
N GLY A 217 7.23 -8.30 17.15
CA GLY A 217 8.02 -8.83 16.06
C GLY A 217 9.40 -8.20 15.94
N ALA A 218 9.93 -8.19 14.72
CA ALA A 218 11.29 -7.76 14.43
C ALA A 218 11.39 -6.32 13.87
N ILE A 219 10.28 -5.61 13.69
CA ILE A 219 10.25 -4.34 12.96
C ILE A 219 10.20 -3.14 13.91
N ASP A 220 11.11 -2.20 13.74
CA ASP A 220 11.13 -0.96 14.54
C ASP A 220 10.15 0.09 14.00
N HIS A 221 8.86 -0.11 14.29
CA HIS A 221 7.80 0.82 13.93
C HIS A 221 7.93 2.18 14.63
N ARG A 222 8.60 2.25 15.79
CA ARG A 222 8.81 3.54 16.49
C ARG A 222 9.71 4.45 15.68
N THR A 223 10.78 3.90 15.15
CA THR A 223 11.67 4.62 14.26
C THR A 223 10.97 5.02 12.97
N ALA A 224 10.17 4.14 12.35
CA ALA A 224 9.39 4.48 11.16
C ALA A 224 8.43 5.66 11.42
N VAL A 225 7.65 5.61 12.50
CA VAL A 225 6.74 6.69 12.91
C VAL A 225 7.49 8.00 13.17
N LEU A 226 8.66 7.95 13.82
CA LEU A 226 9.50 9.13 14.05
C LEU A 226 10.00 9.77 12.76
N LEU A 227 10.47 8.96 11.81
CA LEU A 227 11.01 9.42 10.53
C LEU A 227 9.92 10.05 9.67
N LEU A 228 8.78 9.37 9.51
CA LEU A 228 7.62 9.89 8.78
C LEU A 228 7.14 11.22 9.36
N LYS A 229 7.09 11.33 10.69
CA LYS A 229 6.68 12.56 11.35
C LYS A 229 7.68 13.71 11.13
N LYS A 230 8.99 13.44 11.21
CA LYS A 230 10.04 14.43 10.94
C LYS A 230 10.01 14.92 9.50
N ALA A 231 9.68 14.05 8.55
CA ALA A 231 9.51 14.39 7.14
C ALA A 231 8.19 15.13 6.83
N GLY A 232 7.31 15.30 7.82
CA GLY A 232 6.01 15.97 7.62
C GLY A 232 4.99 15.11 6.85
N TYR A 233 5.16 13.78 6.83
CA TYR A 233 4.22 12.88 6.17
C TYR A 233 2.82 13.01 6.80
N ASP A 234 1.82 13.36 6.01
CA ASP A 234 0.41 13.56 6.41
C ASP A 234 -0.55 12.53 5.81
N GLY A 235 0.00 11.54 5.08
CA GLY A 235 -0.73 10.45 4.46
C GLY A 235 -1.21 9.38 5.45
N HIS A 236 -1.68 8.27 4.91
CA HIS A 236 -2.16 7.12 5.68
C HIS A 236 -1.04 6.08 5.83
N LEU A 237 -0.95 5.53 7.04
CA LEU A 237 -0.29 4.26 7.31
C LEU A 237 -1.37 3.19 7.36
N SER A 238 -1.32 2.24 6.45
CA SER A 238 -2.33 1.19 6.28
C SER A 238 -1.82 -0.14 6.84
N GLY A 239 -2.53 -0.69 7.80
CA GLY A 239 -2.19 -1.98 8.36
C GLY A 239 -2.57 -3.13 7.42
N GLU A 240 -1.63 -4.05 7.16
CA GLU A 240 -1.83 -5.18 6.27
C GLU A 240 -1.68 -6.52 7.00
N TRP A 241 -2.80 -7.17 7.27
CA TRP A 241 -2.83 -8.49 7.93
C TRP A 241 -3.65 -9.47 7.11
N ILE A 242 -2.99 -10.52 6.64
CA ILE A 242 -3.57 -11.56 5.77
C ILE A 242 -3.69 -12.86 6.56
N ASN A 243 -4.92 -13.42 6.65
CA ASN A 243 -5.16 -14.71 7.29
C ASN A 243 -4.56 -14.82 8.71
N TRP A 244 -4.75 -13.79 9.52
CA TRP A 244 -4.22 -13.72 10.87
C TRP A 244 -5.33 -13.85 11.92
N GLU A 245 -5.21 -13.15 13.05
CA GLU A 245 -6.23 -13.09 14.09
C GLU A 245 -7.53 -12.45 13.60
N SER A 246 -8.64 -12.66 14.29
CA SER A 246 -9.89 -11.98 13.97
C SER A 246 -9.72 -10.45 14.03
N TRP A 247 -10.33 -9.74 13.09
CA TRP A 247 -10.24 -8.28 13.00
C TRP A 247 -10.75 -7.58 14.27
N GLN A 248 -11.71 -8.18 14.97
CA GLN A 248 -12.22 -7.66 16.24
C GLN A 248 -11.15 -7.57 17.32
N LYS A 249 -10.14 -8.43 17.25
CA LYS A 249 -9.04 -8.51 18.21
C LYS A 249 -7.85 -7.66 17.77
N HIS A 250 -7.36 -7.86 16.55
CA HIS A 250 -6.13 -7.21 16.12
C HIS A 250 -6.30 -5.73 15.77
N LEU A 251 -7.36 -5.34 15.02
CA LEU A 251 -7.47 -3.94 14.58
C LEU A 251 -7.41 -2.92 15.74
N PRO A 252 -8.18 -3.04 16.83
CA PRO A 252 -8.08 -2.05 17.92
C PRO A 252 -6.72 -2.11 18.64
N ARG A 253 -6.09 -3.27 18.78
CA ARG A 253 -4.79 -3.44 19.43
C ARG A 253 -3.69 -2.76 18.63
N GLU A 254 -3.60 -3.06 17.32
CA GLU A 254 -2.54 -2.54 16.46
C GLU A 254 -2.64 -1.01 16.32
N LEU A 255 -3.84 -0.46 16.16
CA LEU A 255 -4.06 0.98 16.14
C LEU A 255 -3.62 1.64 17.45
N ALA A 256 -3.99 1.07 18.59
CA ALA A 256 -3.62 1.61 19.90
C ALA A 256 -2.09 1.64 20.08
N THR A 257 -1.38 0.60 19.63
CA THR A 257 0.09 0.53 19.68
C THR A 257 0.73 1.61 18.80
N MET A 258 0.27 1.78 17.55
CA MET A 258 0.83 2.78 16.65
C MET A 258 0.57 4.21 17.13
N ARG A 259 -0.63 4.50 17.63
CA ARG A 259 -0.95 5.82 18.24
C ARG A 259 -0.13 6.09 19.50
N ALA A 260 0.16 5.07 20.30
CA ALA A 260 1.04 5.22 21.46
C ALA A 260 2.49 5.56 21.07
N TYR A 261 3.00 5.03 19.95
CA TYR A 261 4.31 5.43 19.42
C TYR A 261 4.30 6.89 18.99
N GLU A 262 3.28 7.33 18.28
CA GLU A 262 3.16 8.73 17.83
C GLU A 262 3.08 9.72 19.00
N THR A 263 2.31 9.40 20.04
CA THR A 263 2.15 10.25 21.23
C THR A 263 3.46 10.39 22.02
N LYS A 264 4.21 9.31 22.19
CA LYS A 264 5.50 9.33 22.90
C LYS A 264 6.59 10.16 22.18
N ILE A 265 6.46 10.34 20.86
CA ILE A 265 7.34 11.20 20.07
C ILE A 265 7.00 12.69 20.30
N GLN A 266 5.73 13.02 20.58
CA GLN A 266 5.31 14.39 20.87
C GLN A 266 5.77 14.90 22.22
N ALA A 267 6.01 14.00 23.17
CA ALA A 267 6.38 14.32 24.54
C ALA A 267 7.89 14.54 24.76
N ARG A 268 8.71 14.39 23.73
CA ARG A 268 10.17 14.64 23.72
C ARG A 268 10.53 15.84 22.86
#